data_ff57d3ddf6c2661cd5a80739c195a834
#
_entry.id   ff57d3ddf6c2661cd5a80739c195a834
#
_cell.length_a   1.000
_cell.length_b   1.000
_cell.length_c   1.000
_cell.angle_alpha   90.00
_cell.angle_beta   90.00
_cell.angle_gamma   90.00
#
_symmetry.space_group_name_H-M   'P 1'
#
loop_
_entity.id
_entity.type
_entity.pdbx_description
1 polymer ?
#
loop_
_entity_poly.entity_id
_entity_poly.type
_entity_poly.pdbx_seq_one_letter_code
_entity_poly.pdbx_strand_id
1 'polypeptide(L)'
;MGFPQAWFRSGSRSLGALIARPISKLGHMTDLTDLKEIKLSELKRKTAAELLSLAEELEVETASALRKQELMFAILKNLAARSVEIIGEGVIEVLQDGFGFLRSADANYLAGPNDIYVSPSQIRKFVLRTGDTVEGPIRGPKDGERYFALVKASTVNFEDPEKAKHKINFDNLTPLYPDQRLEMEISDPTRKDFSARVIDIVAPIGKGQRGLIVAPPRTGKTVLLQNIAHSITSNHPECYLIVLLIDERPEEVTDMQRSVKGEVISSTFDEPATRHVQIAEMVIEKAKRLVEHGRDVVILLDSITRLGRAYNTVVPSSGKVLTGGVDANALQRPKRFFGAARNIEQGGSLTIIATALIDTGSRMDEVIFEEFKGTGNSEIILDRKVADKRVFPSIDILRSGTRKEELLVKADVLKKTYVLRRILNPMGTVDAIEFLLDKLRQTKGNSDFFDSMNA
;
A
#
# COMPACT_ATOMS: atom_id res chain seq x y z
N MET A 1 -22.56 -55.97 -11.38
CA MET A 1 -22.06 -55.31 -12.60
C MET A 1 -21.33 -54.06 -12.16
N GLY A 2 -19.99 -54.16 -12.07
CA GLY A 2 -19.14 -53.08 -11.66
C GLY A 2 -18.76 -52.15 -12.80
N PHE A 3 -18.56 -50.87 -12.44
CA PHE A 3 -17.80 -49.93 -13.24
C PHE A 3 -16.63 -49.41 -12.46
N PRO A 4 -15.41 -49.27 -13.00
CA PRO A 4 -14.20 -48.98 -12.30
C PRO A 4 -13.98 -47.50 -12.10
N GLN A 5 -13.53 -47.12 -10.90
CA GLN A 5 -12.88 -45.84 -10.64
C GLN A 5 -11.47 -45.88 -11.25
N ALA A 6 -11.20 -44.94 -12.14
CA ALA A 6 -9.83 -44.55 -12.47
C ALA A 6 -9.82 -43.13 -13.08
N TRP A 7 -8.82 -42.34 -12.61
CA TRP A 7 -8.29 -41.12 -13.23
C TRP A 7 -8.98 -39.79 -12.92
N PHE A 8 -8.52 -39.16 -11.84
CA PHE A 8 -8.14 -37.74 -11.84
C PHE A 8 -7.06 -37.50 -10.77
N ARG A 9 -5.81 -37.74 -11.14
CA ARG A 9 -4.67 -37.11 -10.49
C ARG A 9 -4.28 -35.92 -11.38
N SER A 10 -4.79 -34.75 -11.10
CA SER A 10 -4.25 -33.49 -11.60
C SER A 10 -3.24 -32.97 -10.59
N GLY A 11 -1.98 -32.97 -10.98
CA GLY A 11 -0.90 -32.45 -10.18
C GLY A 11 -1.05 -30.94 -9.98
N SER A 12 -1.23 -30.54 -8.74
CA SER A 12 -1.01 -29.17 -8.31
C SER A 12 0.48 -28.86 -8.40
N ARG A 13 0.90 -28.32 -9.53
CA ARG A 13 2.20 -27.64 -9.62
C ARG A 13 2.07 -26.34 -8.85
N SER A 14 2.74 -26.29 -7.72
CA SER A 14 2.93 -25.11 -6.88
C SER A 14 3.48 -23.95 -7.74
N LEU A 15 2.66 -22.93 -7.95
CA LEU A 15 3.04 -21.62 -8.51
C LEU A 15 3.72 -20.70 -7.48
N GLY A 16 4.27 -21.27 -6.43
CA GLY A 16 4.91 -20.54 -5.32
C GLY A 16 6.39 -20.21 -5.50
N ALA A 17 6.95 -20.25 -6.70
CA ALA A 17 8.41 -20.15 -6.88
C ALA A 17 8.88 -19.01 -7.80
N LEU A 18 8.13 -17.91 -7.93
CA LEU A 18 8.54 -16.78 -8.79
C LEU A 18 8.75 -15.44 -8.07
N ILE A 19 8.68 -15.40 -6.73
CA ILE A 19 8.90 -14.16 -5.95
C ILE A 19 9.89 -14.41 -4.80
N ALA A 20 11.02 -15.01 -5.03
CA ALA A 20 12.19 -14.91 -4.14
C ALA A 20 13.38 -15.64 -4.75
N ARG A 21 14.08 -15.02 -5.68
CA ARG A 21 15.49 -15.33 -5.85
C ARG A 21 16.27 -14.41 -4.91
N PRO A 22 17.08 -14.96 -4.00
CA PRO A 22 17.89 -14.14 -3.11
C PRO A 22 18.95 -13.41 -3.95
N ILE A 23 18.98 -12.07 -3.77
CA ILE A 23 20.03 -11.20 -4.28
C ILE A 23 21.31 -11.48 -3.48
N SER A 24 22.04 -12.50 -3.89
CA SER A 24 23.41 -12.72 -3.44
C SER A 24 24.20 -13.37 -4.57
N LYS A 25 24.58 -12.55 -5.55
CA LYS A 25 25.74 -12.74 -6.45
C LYS A 25 25.75 -11.63 -7.52
N LEU A 26 26.08 -10.41 -7.12
CA LEU A 26 26.68 -9.40 -8.01
C LEU A 26 27.90 -8.81 -7.29
N GLY A 27 28.78 -9.69 -6.88
CA GLY A 27 30.18 -9.37 -6.66
C GLY A 27 30.94 -9.94 -7.83
N HIS A 28 31.58 -9.05 -8.58
CA HIS A 28 32.47 -9.21 -9.75
C HIS A 28 31.82 -9.11 -11.13
N MET A 29 32.08 -7.96 -11.75
CA MET A 29 32.19 -7.69 -13.19
C MET A 29 31.71 -8.82 -14.11
N THR A 30 30.43 -8.74 -14.49
CA THR A 30 29.97 -9.32 -15.74
C THR A 30 30.40 -8.36 -16.85
N ASP A 31 31.12 -8.83 -17.83
CA ASP A 31 31.51 -8.10 -19.04
C ASP A 31 30.31 -7.38 -19.60
N LEU A 32 30.35 -6.04 -19.65
CA LEU A 32 29.29 -5.17 -20.22
C LEU A 32 29.02 -5.47 -21.71
N THR A 33 29.91 -6.21 -22.35
CA THR A 33 29.80 -6.67 -23.73
C THR A 33 28.74 -7.76 -23.95
N ASP A 34 28.30 -8.47 -22.90
CA ASP A 34 27.29 -9.55 -22.94
C ASP A 34 25.89 -9.13 -22.42
N LEU A 35 25.73 -7.87 -21.99
CA LEU A 35 24.44 -7.36 -21.53
C LEU A 35 23.46 -7.21 -22.69
N LYS A 36 22.48 -8.13 -22.77
CA LYS A 36 21.40 -8.08 -23.76
C LYS A 36 20.23 -7.19 -23.32
N GLU A 37 19.99 -7.10 -22.01
CA GLU A 37 18.86 -6.41 -21.40
C GLU A 37 19.26 -5.75 -20.07
N ILE A 38 18.75 -4.57 -19.78
CA ILE A 38 18.92 -3.89 -18.50
C ILE A 38 17.60 -3.25 -18.04
N LYS A 39 17.28 -3.41 -16.74
CA LYS A 39 16.10 -2.77 -16.15
C LYS A 39 16.44 -1.38 -15.63
N LEU A 40 15.65 -0.39 -16.02
CA LEU A 40 15.78 0.98 -15.55
C LEU A 40 15.69 1.08 -14.02
N SER A 41 14.85 0.24 -13.39
CA SER A 41 14.71 0.17 -11.93
C SER A 41 16.00 -0.27 -11.23
N GLU A 42 16.82 -1.12 -11.84
CA GLU A 42 18.12 -1.55 -11.29
C GLU A 42 19.13 -0.39 -11.31
N LEU A 43 19.16 0.37 -12.39
CA LEU A 43 20.02 1.57 -12.48
C LEU A 43 19.63 2.63 -11.44
N LYS A 44 18.33 2.83 -11.22
CA LYS A 44 17.81 3.79 -10.22
C LYS A 44 18.23 3.45 -8.79
N ARG A 45 18.35 2.16 -8.46
CA ARG A 45 18.78 1.68 -7.13
C ARG A 45 20.26 1.86 -6.85
N LYS A 46 21.08 2.03 -7.89
CA LYS A 46 22.52 2.23 -7.73
C LYS A 46 22.84 3.57 -7.07
N THR A 47 23.88 3.57 -6.25
CA THR A 47 24.43 4.78 -5.63
C THR A 47 25.05 5.70 -6.70
N ALA A 48 25.30 6.96 -6.36
CA ALA A 48 25.97 7.87 -7.28
C ALA A 48 27.39 7.39 -7.66
N ALA A 49 28.12 6.76 -6.72
CA ALA A 49 29.43 6.19 -6.94
C ALA A 49 29.38 4.99 -7.91
N GLU A 50 28.44 4.08 -7.74
CA GLU A 50 28.26 2.92 -8.63
C GLU A 50 27.82 3.34 -10.04
N LEU A 51 27.00 4.38 -10.16
CA LEU A 51 26.62 4.94 -11.46
C LEU A 51 27.79 5.63 -12.14
N LEU A 52 28.67 6.31 -11.38
CA LEU A 52 29.86 6.93 -11.91
C LEU A 52 30.83 5.89 -12.47
N SER A 53 31.09 4.82 -11.71
CA SER A 53 31.93 3.70 -12.15
C SER A 53 31.38 3.05 -13.43
N LEU A 54 30.05 2.81 -13.49
CA LEU A 54 29.39 2.29 -14.68
C LEU A 54 29.48 3.23 -15.88
N ALA A 55 29.39 4.55 -15.66
CA ALA A 55 29.52 5.55 -16.73
C ALA A 55 30.95 5.64 -17.26
N GLU A 56 31.96 5.51 -16.41
CA GLU A 56 33.37 5.43 -16.80
C GLU A 56 33.66 4.18 -17.62
N GLU A 57 33.14 3.03 -17.24
CA GLU A 57 33.24 1.78 -18.00
C GLU A 57 32.55 1.87 -19.38
N LEU A 58 31.47 2.66 -19.47
CA LEU A 58 30.75 2.91 -20.71
C LEU A 58 31.35 4.06 -21.54
N GLU A 59 32.48 4.65 -21.11
CA GLU A 59 33.15 5.77 -21.77
C GLU A 59 32.26 7.01 -21.94
N VAL A 60 31.42 7.31 -20.94
CA VAL A 60 30.57 8.51 -20.93
C VAL A 60 31.47 9.73 -20.66
N GLU A 61 31.52 10.65 -21.61
CA GLU A 61 32.28 11.91 -21.45
C GLU A 61 31.74 12.74 -20.28
N THR A 62 32.65 13.35 -19.52
CA THR A 62 32.33 14.25 -18.40
C THR A 62 31.46 13.65 -17.27
N ALA A 63 31.44 12.33 -17.10
CA ALA A 63 30.61 11.63 -16.14
C ALA A 63 30.68 12.20 -14.72
N SER A 64 31.86 12.60 -14.25
CA SER A 64 32.09 13.17 -12.91
C SER A 64 31.48 14.56 -12.67
N ALA A 65 31.14 15.30 -13.74
CA ALA A 65 30.53 16.64 -13.65
C ALA A 65 28.98 16.58 -13.66
N LEU A 66 28.39 15.42 -14.01
CA LEU A 66 26.95 15.26 -14.16
C LEU A 66 26.26 14.99 -12.82
N ARG A 67 25.07 15.54 -12.63
CA ARG A 67 24.19 15.15 -11.52
C ARG A 67 23.68 13.72 -11.72
N LYS A 68 23.29 13.03 -10.65
CA LYS A 68 22.82 11.65 -10.69
C LYS A 68 21.79 11.37 -11.81
N GLN A 69 20.86 12.28 -12.03
CA GLN A 69 19.83 12.13 -13.08
C GLN A 69 20.40 12.28 -14.49
N GLU A 70 21.26 13.26 -14.70
CA GLU A 70 21.94 13.50 -15.98
C GLU A 70 22.90 12.36 -16.32
N LEU A 71 23.62 11.85 -15.31
CA LEU A 71 24.51 10.70 -15.42
C LEU A 71 23.73 9.44 -15.84
N MET A 72 22.60 9.17 -15.19
CA MET A 72 21.73 8.05 -15.54
C MET A 72 21.20 8.16 -16.96
N PHE A 73 20.79 9.35 -17.38
CA PHE A 73 20.35 9.62 -18.76
C PHE A 73 21.45 9.37 -19.78
N ALA A 74 22.67 9.81 -19.49
CA ALA A 74 23.83 9.60 -20.35
C ALA A 74 24.20 8.10 -20.47
N ILE A 75 24.16 7.36 -19.36
CA ILE A 75 24.34 5.91 -19.34
C ILE A 75 23.29 5.22 -20.24
N LEU A 76 22.03 5.53 -20.07
CA LEU A 76 20.94 4.94 -20.86
C LEU A 76 21.07 5.26 -22.35
N LYS A 77 21.49 6.47 -22.71
CA LYS A 77 21.73 6.87 -24.09
C LYS A 77 22.86 6.05 -24.71
N ASN A 78 23.94 5.83 -23.95
CA ASN A 78 25.09 5.04 -24.40
C ASN A 78 24.71 3.55 -24.56
N LEU A 79 23.98 2.97 -23.60
CA LEU A 79 23.49 1.58 -23.67
C LEU A 79 22.54 1.40 -24.88
N ALA A 80 21.64 2.35 -25.12
CA ALA A 80 20.76 2.32 -26.28
C ALA A 80 21.55 2.37 -27.60
N ALA A 81 22.64 3.15 -27.68
CA ALA A 81 23.52 3.19 -28.85
C ALA A 81 24.26 1.87 -29.08
N ARG A 82 24.54 1.10 -28.01
CA ARG A 82 25.12 -0.25 -28.06
C ARG A 82 24.11 -1.36 -28.32
N SER A 83 22.86 -1.01 -28.66
CA SER A 83 21.76 -1.97 -28.91
C SER A 83 21.38 -2.86 -27.72
N VAL A 84 21.66 -2.41 -26.49
CA VAL A 84 21.17 -3.05 -25.26
C VAL A 84 19.69 -2.70 -25.12
N GLU A 85 18.85 -3.70 -24.90
CA GLU A 85 17.42 -3.50 -24.67
C GLU A 85 17.22 -2.93 -23.26
N ILE A 86 16.60 -1.75 -23.17
CA ILE A 86 16.31 -1.09 -21.89
C ILE A 86 14.86 -1.34 -21.56
N ILE A 87 14.61 -2.00 -20.42
CA ILE A 87 13.26 -2.23 -19.93
C ILE A 87 12.88 -1.14 -18.94
N GLY A 88 11.81 -0.42 -19.28
CA GLY A 88 11.18 0.57 -18.42
C GLY A 88 9.95 0.02 -17.74
N GLU A 89 9.71 0.46 -16.50
CA GLU A 89 8.54 0.13 -15.70
C GLU A 89 7.98 1.40 -15.05
N GLY A 90 6.67 1.47 -14.92
CA GLY A 90 6.01 2.56 -14.21
C GLY A 90 4.49 2.42 -14.21
N VAL A 91 3.83 3.29 -13.46
CA VAL A 91 2.37 3.41 -13.43
C VAL A 91 1.95 4.48 -14.42
N ILE A 92 1.07 4.11 -15.36
CA ILE A 92 0.65 5.07 -16.39
C ILE A 92 -0.29 6.13 -15.81
N GLU A 93 -0.02 7.38 -16.13
CA GLU A 93 -0.94 8.50 -16.04
C GLU A 93 -1.33 8.92 -17.45
N VAL A 94 -2.61 8.73 -17.82
CA VAL A 94 -3.15 9.12 -19.12
C VAL A 94 -3.65 10.56 -19.04
N LEU A 95 -3.14 11.42 -19.91
CA LEU A 95 -3.50 12.84 -19.98
C LEU A 95 -4.68 13.09 -20.91
N GLN A 96 -5.29 14.26 -20.80
CA GLN A 96 -6.49 14.63 -21.56
C GLN A 96 -6.27 14.58 -23.08
N ASP A 97 -5.05 14.85 -23.54
CA ASP A 97 -4.67 14.80 -24.95
C ASP A 97 -4.52 13.36 -25.50
N GLY A 98 -4.78 12.35 -24.67
CA GLY A 98 -4.80 10.96 -25.06
C GLY A 98 -3.44 10.27 -25.13
N PHE A 99 -2.35 10.94 -24.79
CA PHE A 99 -1.04 10.33 -24.51
C PHE A 99 -0.84 10.16 -22.98
N GLY A 100 0.21 9.49 -22.57
CA GLY A 100 0.47 9.27 -21.14
C GLY A 100 1.95 9.20 -20.81
N PHE A 101 2.23 9.11 -19.51
CA PHE A 101 3.56 8.88 -18.98
C PHE A 101 3.54 7.74 -17.97
N LEU A 102 4.57 6.90 -17.98
CA LEU A 102 4.84 5.96 -16.90
C LEU A 102 5.55 6.72 -15.79
N ARG A 103 4.87 6.85 -14.67
CA ARG A 103 5.36 7.49 -13.45
C ARG A 103 6.07 6.47 -12.56
N SER A 104 7.17 6.88 -11.95
CA SER A 104 7.95 6.02 -11.06
C SER A 104 7.45 6.10 -9.62
N ALA A 105 7.38 4.94 -8.93
CA ALA A 105 7.15 4.89 -7.49
C ALA A 105 8.26 5.63 -6.70
N ASP A 106 9.51 5.57 -7.16
CA ASP A 106 10.64 6.27 -6.55
C ASP A 106 10.48 7.81 -6.56
N ALA A 107 9.65 8.33 -7.48
CA ALA A 107 9.27 9.74 -7.55
C ALA A 107 7.87 10.00 -6.97
N ASN A 108 7.34 9.08 -6.17
CA ASN A 108 5.98 9.15 -5.61
C ASN A 108 4.92 9.42 -6.69
N TYR A 109 5.10 8.89 -7.91
CA TYR A 109 4.23 9.08 -9.08
C TYR A 109 4.09 10.53 -9.57
N LEU A 110 4.94 11.44 -9.09
CA LEU A 110 4.96 12.81 -9.56
C LEU A 110 5.66 12.92 -10.91
N ALA A 111 5.25 13.94 -11.67
CA ALA A 111 5.88 14.26 -12.97
C ALA A 111 7.36 14.56 -12.81
N GLY A 112 8.19 13.95 -13.62
CA GLY A 112 9.64 14.10 -13.56
C GLY A 112 10.34 13.91 -14.91
N PRO A 113 11.63 14.30 -15.01
CA PRO A 113 12.39 14.19 -16.24
C PRO A 113 12.65 12.73 -16.67
N ASN A 114 12.51 11.79 -15.77
CA ASN A 114 12.74 10.36 -16.00
C ASN A 114 11.46 9.59 -16.35
N ASP A 115 10.37 10.31 -16.62
CA ASP A 115 9.11 9.68 -17.03
C ASP A 115 9.26 9.08 -18.43
N ILE A 116 8.51 8.02 -18.70
CA ILE A 116 8.54 7.34 -19.98
C ILE A 116 7.26 7.70 -20.74
N TYR A 117 7.40 8.31 -21.89
CA TYR A 117 6.28 8.67 -22.74
C TYR A 117 5.59 7.44 -23.32
N VAL A 118 4.26 7.45 -23.30
CA VAL A 118 3.41 6.41 -23.89
C VAL A 118 2.51 7.04 -24.94
N SER A 119 2.64 6.58 -26.19
CA SER A 119 1.89 7.16 -27.31
C SER A 119 0.40 6.79 -27.25
N PRO A 120 -0.49 7.61 -27.84
CA PRO A 120 -1.92 7.31 -27.93
C PRO A 120 -2.22 5.99 -28.64
N SER A 121 -1.38 5.57 -29.57
CA SER A 121 -1.51 4.28 -30.27
C SER A 121 -1.30 3.09 -29.31
N GLN A 122 -0.32 3.16 -28.42
CA GLN A 122 -0.09 2.13 -27.40
C GLN A 122 -1.23 2.08 -26.40
N ILE A 123 -1.68 3.26 -25.91
CA ILE A 123 -2.81 3.35 -24.97
C ILE A 123 -4.06 2.71 -25.54
N ARG A 124 -4.41 3.05 -26.79
CA ARG A 124 -5.58 2.43 -27.46
C ARG A 124 -5.40 0.94 -27.73
N LYS A 125 -4.20 0.52 -28.17
CA LYS A 125 -3.91 -0.88 -28.50
C LYS A 125 -4.08 -1.82 -27.30
N PHE A 126 -3.62 -1.41 -26.13
CA PHE A 126 -3.64 -2.21 -24.91
C PHE A 126 -4.75 -1.79 -23.92
N VAL A 127 -5.61 -0.82 -24.32
CA VAL A 127 -6.71 -0.30 -23.49
C VAL A 127 -6.20 0.18 -22.13
N LEU A 128 -5.04 0.84 -22.12
CA LEU A 128 -4.40 1.30 -20.89
C LEU A 128 -5.21 2.42 -20.23
N ARG A 129 -5.27 2.38 -18.92
CA ARG A 129 -5.96 3.39 -18.10
C ARG A 129 -5.02 3.89 -17.00
N THR A 130 -5.26 5.10 -16.53
CA THR A 130 -4.51 5.63 -15.37
C THR A 130 -4.53 4.64 -14.21
N GLY A 131 -3.35 4.38 -13.65
CA GLY A 131 -3.15 3.41 -12.58
C GLY A 131 -2.62 2.04 -13.05
N ASP A 132 -2.68 1.69 -14.35
CA ASP A 132 -2.07 0.46 -14.82
C ASP A 132 -0.55 0.48 -14.64
N THR A 133 0.01 -0.59 -14.10
CA THR A 133 1.46 -0.81 -14.05
C THR A 133 1.90 -1.44 -15.35
N VAL A 134 2.77 -0.77 -16.10
CA VAL A 134 3.22 -1.20 -17.42
C VAL A 134 4.72 -1.40 -17.41
N GLU A 135 5.19 -2.53 -17.92
CA GLU A 135 6.61 -2.84 -18.15
C GLU A 135 6.82 -3.17 -19.64
N GLY A 136 7.94 -2.70 -20.17
CA GLY A 136 8.31 -3.03 -21.57
C GLY A 136 9.55 -2.30 -22.05
N PRO A 137 10.05 -2.67 -23.24
CA PRO A 137 11.20 -2.02 -23.83
C PRO A 137 10.93 -0.55 -24.14
N ILE A 138 11.92 0.28 -23.82
CA ILE A 138 11.91 1.72 -24.07
C ILE A 138 13.02 2.07 -25.04
N ARG A 139 12.80 3.13 -25.82
CA ARG A 139 13.82 3.72 -26.66
C ARG A 139 14.26 5.07 -26.14
N GLY A 140 15.48 5.45 -26.44
CA GLY A 140 16.00 6.79 -26.17
C GLY A 140 15.20 7.88 -26.93
N PRO A 141 15.26 9.12 -26.43
CA PRO A 141 14.66 10.27 -27.10
C PRO A 141 15.33 10.51 -28.46
N LYS A 142 14.53 10.83 -29.47
CA LYS A 142 14.98 11.32 -30.78
C LYS A 142 15.25 12.83 -30.74
N ASP A 143 15.81 13.38 -31.81
CA ASP A 143 16.01 14.80 -31.91
C ASP A 143 14.70 15.58 -31.72
N GLY A 144 14.72 16.49 -30.75
CA GLY A 144 13.55 17.26 -30.32
C GLY A 144 12.65 16.60 -29.26
N GLU A 145 12.85 15.32 -28.92
CA GLU A 145 12.16 14.64 -27.82
C GLU A 145 12.93 14.83 -26.50
N ARG A 146 12.19 14.93 -25.39
CA ARG A 146 12.77 15.07 -24.03
C ARG A 146 12.76 13.77 -23.23
N TYR A 147 11.85 12.86 -23.55
CA TYR A 147 11.55 11.68 -22.73
C TYR A 147 11.91 10.39 -23.46
N PHE A 148 12.28 9.36 -22.70
CA PHE A 148 12.28 8.01 -23.23
C PHE A 148 10.85 7.63 -23.64
N ALA A 149 10.71 6.75 -24.63
CA ALA A 149 9.40 6.37 -25.13
C ALA A 149 9.21 4.84 -25.07
N LEU A 150 8.06 4.40 -24.56
CA LEU A 150 7.67 3.00 -24.59
C LEU A 150 7.51 2.52 -26.01
N VAL A 151 8.23 1.45 -26.37
CA VAL A 151 8.14 0.83 -27.70
C VAL A 151 6.92 -0.10 -27.75
N LYS A 152 6.76 -0.93 -26.73
CA LYS A 152 5.67 -1.90 -26.62
C LYS A 152 5.46 -2.24 -25.13
N ALA A 153 4.22 -2.41 -24.69
CA ALA A 153 3.94 -3.03 -23.39
C ALA A 153 4.22 -4.54 -23.47
N SER A 154 5.11 -5.02 -22.62
CA SER A 154 5.39 -6.46 -22.44
C SER A 154 4.49 -7.06 -21.38
N THR A 155 4.24 -6.33 -20.29
CA THR A 155 3.26 -6.71 -19.26
C THR A 155 2.40 -5.52 -18.87
N VAL A 156 1.15 -5.79 -18.45
CA VAL A 156 0.22 -4.84 -17.84
C VAL A 156 -0.28 -5.46 -16.55
N ASN A 157 -0.08 -4.78 -15.43
CA ASN A 157 -0.40 -5.26 -14.08
C ASN A 157 0.16 -6.67 -13.80
N PHE A 158 1.39 -6.91 -14.27
CA PHE A 158 2.14 -8.18 -14.14
C PHE A 158 1.55 -9.36 -14.91
N GLU A 159 0.66 -9.11 -15.87
CA GLU A 159 0.05 -10.12 -16.76
C GLU A 159 0.30 -9.77 -18.23
N ASP A 160 0.01 -10.74 -19.10
CA ASP A 160 0.04 -10.53 -20.55
C ASP A 160 -0.94 -9.40 -20.94
N PRO A 161 -0.52 -8.41 -21.76
CA PRO A 161 -1.37 -7.29 -22.16
C PRO A 161 -2.66 -7.69 -22.87
N GLU A 162 -2.68 -8.81 -23.56
CA GLU A 162 -3.91 -9.30 -24.23
C GLU A 162 -4.96 -9.74 -23.21
N LYS A 163 -4.54 -10.33 -22.07
CA LYS A 163 -5.45 -10.70 -20.98
C LYS A 163 -6.01 -9.45 -20.27
N ALA A 164 -5.22 -8.37 -20.19
CA ALA A 164 -5.64 -7.12 -19.54
C ALA A 164 -6.83 -6.45 -20.25
N LYS A 165 -6.99 -6.63 -21.57
CA LYS A 165 -8.05 -6.00 -22.37
C LYS A 165 -9.48 -6.39 -21.96
N HIS A 166 -9.66 -7.57 -21.37
CA HIS A 166 -10.96 -8.16 -21.06
C HIS A 166 -11.34 -8.06 -19.59
N LYS A 167 -10.66 -7.23 -18.81
CA LYS A 167 -10.95 -7.06 -17.38
C LYS A 167 -12.21 -6.23 -17.13
N ILE A 168 -12.96 -6.62 -16.11
CA ILE A 168 -14.14 -5.88 -15.67
C ILE A 168 -13.66 -4.66 -14.89
N ASN A 169 -14.24 -3.49 -15.19
CA ASN A 169 -13.91 -2.27 -14.45
C ASN A 169 -14.26 -2.42 -12.97
N PHE A 170 -13.43 -1.87 -12.10
CA PHE A 170 -13.57 -1.93 -10.64
C PHE A 170 -14.98 -1.53 -10.15
N ASP A 171 -15.55 -0.49 -10.73
CA ASP A 171 -16.88 0.01 -10.33
C ASP A 171 -18.03 -0.96 -10.69
N ASN A 172 -17.81 -1.90 -11.60
CA ASN A 172 -18.76 -2.92 -12.01
C ASN A 172 -18.56 -4.26 -11.29
N LEU A 173 -17.56 -4.37 -10.41
CA LEU A 173 -17.31 -5.56 -9.61
C LEU A 173 -18.28 -5.64 -8.43
N THR A 174 -18.79 -6.84 -8.13
CA THR A 174 -19.75 -7.07 -7.03
C THR A 174 -19.05 -6.99 -5.67
N PRO A 175 -19.40 -6.01 -4.80
CA PRO A 175 -18.79 -5.88 -3.49
C PRO A 175 -19.38 -6.87 -2.49
N LEU A 176 -18.50 -7.51 -1.70
CA LEU A 176 -18.84 -8.38 -0.59
C LEU A 176 -18.35 -7.80 0.76
N TYR A 177 -18.88 -8.33 1.85
CA TYR A 177 -18.29 -8.13 3.17
C TYR A 177 -16.93 -8.85 3.26
N PRO A 178 -15.98 -8.34 4.06
CA PRO A 178 -14.78 -9.09 4.41
C PRO A 178 -15.13 -10.43 5.06
N ASP A 179 -14.68 -11.53 4.47
CA ASP A 179 -14.88 -12.93 4.93
C ASP A 179 -13.57 -13.70 5.03
N GLN A 180 -12.48 -13.15 4.51
CA GLN A 180 -11.14 -13.69 4.63
C GLN A 180 -10.32 -12.85 5.60
N ARG A 181 -9.94 -13.45 6.71
CA ARG A 181 -9.18 -12.76 7.76
C ARG A 181 -7.75 -12.49 7.30
N LEU A 182 -7.27 -11.28 7.59
CA LEU A 182 -5.85 -10.93 7.59
C LEU A 182 -5.32 -11.16 9.01
N GLU A 183 -4.60 -12.24 9.22
CA GLU A 183 -4.01 -12.56 10.53
C GLU A 183 -2.84 -11.62 10.82
N MET A 184 -2.93 -10.91 11.94
CA MET A 184 -1.89 -9.96 12.36
C MET A 184 -0.84 -10.62 13.25
N GLU A 185 -1.20 -11.61 14.03
CA GLU A 185 -0.27 -12.31 14.93
C GLU A 185 0.88 -12.95 14.15
N ILE A 186 2.11 -12.61 14.53
CA ILE A 186 3.32 -13.21 13.97
C ILE A 186 3.88 -14.18 15.00
N SER A 187 4.11 -15.43 14.60
CA SER A 187 4.70 -16.48 15.43
C SER A 187 6.20 -16.27 15.64
N ASP A 188 6.56 -15.17 16.33
CA ASP A 188 7.94 -14.85 16.69
C ASP A 188 8.05 -14.65 18.21
N PRO A 189 8.62 -15.62 18.95
CA PRO A 189 8.73 -15.54 20.40
C PRO A 189 9.67 -14.43 20.89
N THR A 190 10.48 -13.86 20.01
CA THR A 190 11.41 -12.76 20.36
C THR A 190 10.72 -11.39 20.36
N ARG A 191 9.56 -11.27 19.72
CA ARG A 191 8.77 -10.04 19.69
C ARG A 191 8.11 -9.75 21.02
N LYS A 192 8.42 -8.59 21.56
CA LYS A 192 7.84 -8.07 22.82
C LYS A 192 6.58 -7.23 22.59
N ASP A 193 6.21 -6.99 21.32
CA ASP A 193 5.04 -6.18 20.97
C ASP A 193 3.80 -7.04 20.80
N PHE A 194 2.76 -6.71 21.54
CA PHE A 194 1.48 -7.40 21.54
C PHE A 194 0.43 -6.76 20.65
N SER A 195 0.78 -5.69 19.90
CA SER A 195 -0.18 -4.94 19.07
C SER A 195 -0.95 -5.83 18.10
N ALA A 196 -0.24 -6.70 17.38
CA ALA A 196 -0.82 -7.64 16.43
C ALA A 196 -1.82 -8.61 17.10
N ARG A 197 -1.43 -9.16 18.26
CA ARG A 197 -2.28 -10.07 19.03
C ARG A 197 -3.55 -9.40 19.56
N VAL A 198 -3.41 -8.16 20.06
CA VAL A 198 -4.54 -7.37 20.57
C VAL A 198 -5.51 -7.03 19.44
N ILE A 199 -5.01 -6.61 18.26
CA ILE A 199 -5.85 -6.32 17.09
C ILE A 199 -6.65 -7.56 16.69
N ASP A 200 -6.00 -8.71 16.59
CA ASP A 200 -6.63 -9.97 16.22
C ASP A 200 -7.75 -10.40 17.16
N ILE A 201 -7.66 -10.05 18.45
CA ILE A 201 -8.67 -10.37 19.46
C ILE A 201 -9.83 -9.37 19.47
N VAL A 202 -9.50 -8.07 19.33
CA VAL A 202 -10.43 -6.97 19.61
C VAL A 202 -11.10 -6.43 18.36
N ALA A 203 -10.32 -6.27 17.28
CA ALA A 203 -10.75 -5.67 16.03
C ALA A 203 -10.14 -6.44 14.84
N PRO A 204 -10.55 -7.68 14.59
CA PRO A 204 -10.01 -8.49 13.50
C PRO A 204 -10.19 -7.79 12.16
N ILE A 205 -9.15 -7.85 11.32
CA ILE A 205 -9.12 -7.21 10.01
C ILE A 205 -9.31 -8.29 8.95
N GLY A 206 -10.13 -7.99 7.93
CA GLY A 206 -10.34 -8.88 6.79
C GLY A 206 -9.96 -8.23 5.46
N LYS A 207 -9.76 -9.05 4.43
CA LYS A 207 -9.57 -8.60 3.04
C LYS A 207 -10.80 -7.82 2.60
N GLY A 208 -10.60 -6.58 2.12
CA GLY A 208 -11.71 -5.68 1.79
C GLY A 208 -12.17 -4.77 2.93
N GLN A 209 -11.48 -4.77 4.08
CA GLN A 209 -11.84 -3.96 5.25
C GLN A 209 -11.67 -2.46 5.01
N ARG A 210 -12.61 -1.67 5.53
CA ARG A 210 -12.49 -0.21 5.69
C ARG A 210 -12.22 0.10 7.16
N GLY A 211 -10.93 0.09 7.54
CA GLY A 211 -10.50 0.27 8.93
C GLY A 211 -10.08 1.70 9.23
N LEU A 212 -10.51 2.22 10.38
CA LEU A 212 -10.01 3.47 10.94
C LEU A 212 -9.18 3.20 12.18
N ILE A 213 -7.97 3.75 12.22
CA ILE A 213 -7.17 3.88 13.43
C ILE A 213 -7.38 5.29 13.96
N VAL A 214 -8.22 5.42 14.98
CA VAL A 214 -8.57 6.70 15.59
C VAL A 214 -7.53 7.06 16.63
N ALA A 215 -6.74 8.09 16.37
CA ALA A 215 -5.54 8.37 17.14
C ALA A 215 -5.48 9.83 17.64
N PRO A 216 -5.50 10.06 18.96
CA PRO A 216 -5.01 11.30 19.54
C PRO A 216 -3.50 11.48 19.28
N PRO A 217 -2.96 12.70 19.35
CA PRO A 217 -1.53 12.92 19.22
C PRO A 217 -0.72 12.13 20.26
N ARG A 218 0.45 11.60 19.86
CA ARG A 218 1.43 10.89 20.71
C ARG A 218 0.95 9.56 21.31
N THR A 219 0.04 8.85 20.65
CA THR A 219 -0.47 7.55 21.10
C THR A 219 0.20 6.34 20.44
N GLY A 220 1.28 6.52 19.68
CA GLY A 220 1.99 5.42 19.02
C GLY A 220 1.39 4.97 17.68
N LYS A 221 0.61 5.84 17.03
CA LYS A 221 -0.04 5.60 15.73
C LYS A 221 0.91 5.02 14.68
N THR A 222 2.07 5.64 14.47
CA THR A 222 3.06 5.25 13.44
C THR A 222 3.62 3.86 13.71
N VAL A 223 3.95 3.54 14.98
CA VAL A 223 4.42 2.21 15.38
C VAL A 223 3.35 1.14 15.15
N LEU A 224 2.09 1.45 15.44
CA LEU A 224 0.98 0.52 15.18
C LEU A 224 0.83 0.23 13.69
N LEU A 225 0.93 1.25 12.81
CA LEU A 225 0.92 1.05 11.36
C LEU A 225 2.10 0.21 10.86
N GLN A 226 3.30 0.43 11.39
CA GLN A 226 4.48 -0.39 11.07
C GLN A 226 4.25 -1.85 11.47
N ASN A 227 3.67 -2.09 12.65
CA ASN A 227 3.35 -3.44 13.10
C ASN A 227 2.33 -4.14 12.21
N ILE A 228 1.27 -3.43 11.78
CA ILE A 228 0.30 -3.94 10.82
C ILE A 228 0.98 -4.25 9.48
N ALA A 229 1.82 -3.34 8.97
CA ALA A 229 2.57 -3.56 7.73
C ALA A 229 3.47 -4.81 7.81
N HIS A 230 4.18 -4.98 8.92
CA HIS A 230 5.00 -6.18 9.16
C HIS A 230 4.16 -7.46 9.23
N SER A 231 3.01 -7.42 9.88
CA SER A 231 2.11 -8.57 9.97
C SER A 231 1.60 -8.97 8.58
N ILE A 232 1.17 -8.01 7.77
CA ILE A 232 0.70 -8.27 6.41
C ILE A 232 1.82 -8.86 5.56
N THR A 233 3.01 -8.27 5.56
CA THR A 233 4.12 -8.76 4.73
C THR A 233 4.66 -10.12 5.18
N SER A 234 4.51 -10.47 6.44
CA SER A 234 4.98 -11.76 6.98
C SER A 234 3.96 -12.88 6.79
N ASN A 235 2.68 -12.60 7.06
CA ASN A 235 1.62 -13.61 7.06
C ASN A 235 0.89 -13.70 5.72
N HIS A 236 0.86 -12.60 4.95
CA HIS A 236 0.11 -12.46 3.70
C HIS A 236 0.99 -11.94 2.56
N PRO A 237 2.04 -12.69 2.15
CA PRO A 237 2.95 -12.28 1.08
C PRO A 237 2.26 -12.20 -0.29
N GLU A 238 1.05 -12.76 -0.44
CA GLU A 238 0.22 -12.63 -1.63
C GLU A 238 -0.40 -11.23 -1.77
N CYS A 239 -0.53 -10.48 -0.67
CA CYS A 239 -1.12 -9.15 -0.67
C CYS A 239 -0.13 -8.10 -1.17
N TYR A 240 -0.60 -7.22 -2.05
CA TYR A 240 0.16 -6.06 -2.49
C TYR A 240 0.00 -4.92 -1.48
N LEU A 241 1.06 -4.63 -0.73
CA LEU A 241 1.03 -3.61 0.32
C LEU A 241 1.51 -2.26 -0.22
N ILE A 242 0.67 -1.22 -0.06
CA ILE A 242 0.99 0.18 -0.30
C ILE A 242 0.86 0.95 1.01
N VAL A 243 1.90 1.68 1.39
CA VAL A 243 1.85 2.65 2.49
C VAL A 243 1.81 4.05 1.89
N LEU A 244 0.74 4.79 2.16
CA LEU A 244 0.53 6.15 1.66
C LEU A 244 0.63 7.15 2.82
N LEU A 245 1.67 7.96 2.80
CA LEU A 245 1.95 8.98 3.81
C LEU A 245 1.64 10.36 3.24
N ILE A 246 0.66 11.05 3.82
CA ILE A 246 0.19 12.37 3.37
C ILE A 246 0.46 13.42 4.44
N ASP A 247 1.23 14.45 4.08
CA ASP A 247 1.57 15.58 4.97
C ASP A 247 2.29 15.10 6.25
N GLU A 248 3.10 14.03 6.12
CA GLU A 248 3.93 13.51 7.21
C GLU A 248 5.36 14.07 7.14
N ARG A 249 6.13 13.86 8.22
CA ARG A 249 7.48 14.37 8.33
C ARG A 249 8.47 13.53 7.52
N PRO A 250 9.51 14.14 6.91
CA PRO A 250 10.52 13.40 6.12
C PRO A 250 11.22 12.29 6.91
N GLU A 251 11.47 12.50 8.22
CA GLU A 251 12.06 11.47 9.08
C GLU A 251 11.13 10.27 9.30
N GLU A 252 9.80 10.48 9.43
CA GLU A 252 8.82 9.41 9.56
C GLU A 252 8.67 8.63 8.24
N VAL A 253 8.76 9.32 7.11
CA VAL A 253 8.79 8.71 5.77
C VAL A 253 10.01 7.79 5.63
N THR A 254 11.19 8.28 6.00
CA THR A 254 12.44 7.51 5.91
C THR A 254 12.41 6.27 6.81
N ASP A 255 11.87 6.41 8.02
CA ASP A 255 11.72 5.30 8.96
C ASP A 255 10.78 4.23 8.40
N MET A 256 9.62 4.64 7.85
CA MET A 256 8.67 3.73 7.20
C MET A 256 9.30 3.01 6.00
N GLN A 257 10.03 3.72 5.13
CA GLN A 257 10.72 3.13 3.97
C GLN A 257 11.78 2.10 4.36
N ARG A 258 12.44 2.27 5.51
CA ARG A 258 13.46 1.35 6.01
C ARG A 258 12.87 0.14 6.73
N SER A 259 11.72 0.32 7.39
CA SER A 259 11.10 -0.70 8.24
C SER A 259 10.12 -1.59 7.49
N VAL A 260 9.45 -1.11 6.44
CA VAL A 260 8.37 -1.83 5.76
C VAL A 260 8.83 -2.42 4.42
N LYS A 261 8.56 -3.70 4.21
CA LYS A 261 8.73 -4.38 2.91
C LYS A 261 7.46 -4.22 2.07
N GLY A 262 7.27 -3.05 1.50
CA GLY A 262 6.11 -2.71 0.67
C GLY A 262 6.42 -1.47 -0.16
N GLU A 263 5.46 -1.04 -0.95
CA GLU A 263 5.57 0.20 -1.70
C GLU A 263 5.22 1.37 -0.77
N VAL A 264 6.19 2.24 -0.47
CA VAL A 264 5.97 3.43 0.37
C VAL A 264 5.95 4.66 -0.52
N ILE A 265 4.79 5.29 -0.59
CA ILE A 265 4.51 6.50 -1.37
C ILE A 265 4.21 7.63 -0.40
N SER A 266 4.83 8.78 -0.59
CA SER A 266 4.73 9.88 0.37
C SER A 266 4.64 11.24 -0.29
N SER A 267 3.99 12.15 0.42
CA SER A 267 4.06 13.58 0.19
C SER A 267 4.22 14.27 1.54
N THR A 268 5.36 14.91 1.73
CA THR A 268 5.76 15.50 3.00
C THR A 268 5.11 16.86 3.25
N PHE A 269 5.13 17.34 4.49
CA PHE A 269 4.41 18.55 4.93
C PHE A 269 4.88 19.85 4.23
N ASP A 270 6.06 19.85 3.64
CA ASP A 270 6.64 20.96 2.87
C ASP A 270 6.12 21.03 1.44
N GLU A 271 5.39 20.02 0.98
CA GLU A 271 4.80 19.98 -0.35
C GLU A 271 3.38 20.60 -0.39
N PRO A 272 2.97 21.18 -1.54
CA PRO A 272 1.65 21.79 -1.66
C PRO A 272 0.53 20.76 -1.64
N ALA A 273 -0.66 21.15 -1.16
CA ALA A 273 -1.85 20.30 -1.07
C ALA A 273 -2.26 19.62 -2.40
N THR A 274 -1.97 20.27 -3.54
CA THR A 274 -2.20 19.68 -4.87
C THR A 274 -1.41 18.41 -5.10
N ARG A 275 -0.18 18.31 -4.58
CA ARG A 275 0.64 17.10 -4.66
C ARG A 275 0.06 15.98 -3.80
N HIS A 276 -0.39 16.28 -2.59
CA HIS A 276 -1.04 15.30 -1.71
C HIS A 276 -2.23 14.64 -2.42
N VAL A 277 -3.07 15.45 -3.06
CA VAL A 277 -4.23 14.98 -3.82
C VAL A 277 -3.81 14.13 -5.03
N GLN A 278 -2.87 14.61 -5.84
CA GLN A 278 -2.40 13.92 -7.04
C GLN A 278 -1.85 12.52 -6.71
N ILE A 279 -1.01 12.42 -5.69
CA ILE A 279 -0.42 11.16 -5.25
C ILE A 279 -1.51 10.19 -4.76
N ALA A 280 -2.45 10.67 -3.96
CA ALA A 280 -3.55 9.85 -3.46
C ALA A 280 -4.43 9.33 -4.62
N GLU A 281 -4.71 10.14 -5.63
CA GLU A 281 -5.46 9.72 -6.82
C GLU A 281 -4.70 8.67 -7.64
N MET A 282 -3.39 8.81 -7.82
CA MET A 282 -2.58 7.81 -8.51
C MET A 282 -2.56 6.47 -7.74
N VAL A 283 -2.38 6.51 -6.43
CA VAL A 283 -2.36 5.30 -5.58
C VAL A 283 -3.69 4.55 -5.64
N ILE A 284 -4.82 5.24 -5.52
CA ILE A 284 -6.13 4.57 -5.54
C ILE A 284 -6.45 4.00 -6.91
N GLU A 285 -6.09 4.68 -8.00
CA GLU A 285 -6.29 4.15 -9.35
C GLU A 285 -5.40 2.93 -9.59
N LYS A 286 -4.12 2.95 -9.16
CA LYS A 286 -3.27 1.77 -9.20
C LYS A 286 -3.87 0.59 -8.43
N ALA A 287 -4.32 0.83 -7.21
CA ALA A 287 -4.93 -0.21 -6.39
C ALA A 287 -6.17 -0.84 -7.08
N LYS A 288 -7.05 -0.01 -7.65
CA LYS A 288 -8.22 -0.50 -8.40
C LYS A 288 -7.81 -1.35 -9.60
N ARG A 289 -6.77 -0.93 -10.37
CA ARG A 289 -6.27 -1.73 -11.52
C ARG A 289 -5.77 -3.10 -11.06
N LEU A 290 -5.00 -3.16 -9.98
CA LEU A 290 -4.52 -4.43 -9.43
C LEU A 290 -5.66 -5.35 -8.97
N VAL A 291 -6.70 -4.80 -8.34
CA VAL A 291 -7.88 -5.56 -7.93
C VAL A 291 -8.67 -6.10 -9.13
N GLU A 292 -8.80 -5.35 -10.23
CA GLU A 292 -9.40 -5.83 -11.48
C GLU A 292 -8.67 -7.07 -12.04
N HIS A 293 -7.39 -7.23 -11.68
CA HIS A 293 -6.57 -8.40 -12.01
C HIS A 293 -6.61 -9.50 -10.92
N GLY A 294 -7.60 -9.45 -10.03
CA GLY A 294 -7.79 -10.47 -8.99
C GLY A 294 -6.76 -10.45 -7.87
N ARG A 295 -6.04 -9.32 -7.69
CA ARG A 295 -5.04 -9.20 -6.62
C ARG A 295 -5.66 -8.64 -5.35
N ASP A 296 -5.13 -9.08 -4.21
CA ASP A 296 -5.44 -8.51 -2.91
C ASP A 296 -4.51 -7.33 -2.64
N VAL A 297 -5.08 -6.15 -2.48
CA VAL A 297 -4.33 -4.90 -2.25
C VAL A 297 -4.67 -4.36 -0.87
N VAL A 298 -3.65 -3.99 -0.12
CA VAL A 298 -3.79 -3.32 1.18
C VAL A 298 -3.15 -1.95 1.12
N ILE A 299 -3.93 -0.90 1.43
CA ILE A 299 -3.45 0.47 1.58
C ILE A 299 -3.45 0.83 3.05
N LEU A 300 -2.28 1.20 3.59
CA LEU A 300 -2.14 1.83 4.90
C LEU A 300 -1.98 3.33 4.66
N LEU A 301 -2.97 4.12 5.07
CA LEU A 301 -3.01 5.58 4.85
C LEU A 301 -2.75 6.35 6.14
N ASP A 302 -1.71 7.12 6.19
CA ASP A 302 -1.40 8.07 7.26
C ASP A 302 -1.29 9.50 6.71
N SER A 303 -2.29 10.37 6.87
CA SER A 303 -3.60 10.20 7.49
C SER A 303 -4.73 10.65 6.58
N ILE A 304 -5.92 10.08 6.79
CA ILE A 304 -7.13 10.50 6.05
C ILE A 304 -7.57 11.90 6.45
N THR A 305 -7.29 12.32 7.69
CA THR A 305 -7.57 13.68 8.16
C THR A 305 -6.79 14.71 7.36
N ARG A 306 -5.49 14.48 7.14
CA ARG A 306 -4.64 15.37 6.34
C ARG A 306 -5.01 15.33 4.87
N LEU A 307 -5.35 14.16 4.33
CA LEU A 307 -5.89 14.05 2.98
C LEU A 307 -7.19 14.86 2.82
N GLY A 308 -8.11 14.78 3.80
CA GLY A 308 -9.31 15.60 3.82
C GLY A 308 -9.03 17.10 3.82
N ARG A 309 -8.05 17.56 4.60
CA ARG A 309 -7.58 18.95 4.60
C ARG A 309 -7.02 19.38 3.24
N ALA A 310 -6.21 18.52 2.61
CA ALA A 310 -5.64 18.79 1.30
C ALA A 310 -6.72 18.96 0.24
N TYR A 311 -7.72 18.09 0.22
CA TYR A 311 -8.86 18.23 -0.68
C TYR A 311 -9.67 19.50 -0.39
N ASN A 312 -9.86 19.88 0.89
CA ASN A 312 -10.54 21.12 1.24
C ASN A 312 -9.83 22.38 0.72
N THR A 313 -8.51 22.32 0.59
CA THR A 313 -7.69 23.41 0.04
C THR A 313 -7.74 23.45 -1.49
N VAL A 314 -7.79 22.29 -2.16
CA VAL A 314 -7.65 22.16 -3.61
C VAL A 314 -8.98 22.26 -4.36
N VAL A 315 -10.08 21.80 -3.75
CA VAL A 315 -11.40 21.77 -4.40
C VAL A 315 -11.91 23.21 -4.57
N PRO A 316 -12.43 23.57 -5.76
CA PRO A 316 -13.07 24.87 -5.96
C PRO A 316 -14.21 25.08 -4.95
N SER A 317 -14.25 26.27 -4.35
CA SER A 317 -15.26 26.59 -3.34
C SER A 317 -16.68 26.45 -3.91
N SER A 318 -17.50 25.69 -3.20
CA SER A 318 -18.94 25.53 -3.51
C SER A 318 -19.78 26.73 -3.09
N GLY A 319 -19.21 27.66 -2.33
CA GLY A 319 -19.92 28.75 -1.65
C GLY A 319 -20.71 28.30 -0.41
N LYS A 320 -20.70 27.01 -0.08
CA LYS A 320 -21.34 26.42 1.10
C LYS A 320 -20.28 25.81 2.02
N VAL A 321 -20.05 26.45 3.15
CA VAL A 321 -19.07 26.01 4.15
C VAL A 321 -19.81 25.37 5.31
N LEU A 322 -19.44 24.15 5.65
CA LEU A 322 -19.92 23.40 6.79
C LEU A 322 -19.21 23.86 8.09
N THR A 323 -19.71 23.40 9.24
CA THR A 323 -19.03 23.60 10.52
C THR A 323 -17.55 23.20 10.42
N GLY A 324 -16.68 23.96 11.07
CA GLY A 324 -15.23 23.70 11.03
C GLY A 324 -14.51 24.19 9.78
N GLY A 325 -15.18 24.92 8.87
CA GLY A 325 -14.53 25.48 7.69
C GLY A 325 -14.31 24.49 6.54
N VAL A 326 -15.10 23.40 6.50
CA VAL A 326 -15.06 22.39 5.45
C VAL A 326 -16.01 22.77 4.33
N ASP A 327 -15.54 22.85 3.08
CA ASP A 327 -16.41 23.03 1.93
C ASP A 327 -17.32 21.80 1.73
N ALA A 328 -18.58 22.01 1.36
CA ALA A 328 -19.57 20.95 1.22
C ALA A 328 -19.15 19.83 0.22
N ASN A 329 -18.32 20.16 -0.77
CA ASN A 329 -17.85 19.22 -1.78
C ASN A 329 -16.47 18.61 -1.45
N ALA A 330 -15.75 19.16 -0.46
CA ALA A 330 -14.35 18.80 -0.19
C ALA A 330 -14.14 17.31 0.15
N LEU A 331 -15.06 16.72 0.91
CA LEU A 331 -14.90 15.35 1.39
C LEU A 331 -15.46 14.28 0.45
N GLN A 332 -16.07 14.64 -0.67
CA GLN A 332 -16.62 13.66 -1.61
C GLN A 332 -15.56 12.73 -2.19
N ARG A 333 -14.43 13.28 -2.66
CA ARG A 333 -13.34 12.48 -3.22
C ARG A 333 -12.62 11.63 -2.18
N PRO A 334 -12.21 12.16 -0.99
CA PRO A 334 -11.68 11.35 0.09
C PRO A 334 -12.62 10.23 0.55
N LYS A 335 -13.95 10.48 0.60
CA LYS A 335 -14.94 9.44 0.89
C LYS A 335 -14.97 8.36 -0.18
N ARG A 336 -14.87 8.72 -1.45
CA ARG A 336 -14.76 7.74 -2.55
C ARG A 336 -13.48 6.94 -2.47
N PHE A 337 -12.37 7.58 -2.10
CA PHE A 337 -11.10 6.89 -1.85
C PHE A 337 -11.29 5.82 -0.77
N PHE A 338 -11.72 6.19 0.42
CA PHE A 338 -11.90 5.26 1.55
C PHE A 338 -13.03 4.25 1.29
N GLY A 339 -14.12 4.69 0.66
CA GLY A 339 -15.25 3.85 0.28
C GLY A 339 -14.97 2.86 -0.85
N ALA A 340 -13.83 2.98 -1.54
CA ALA A 340 -13.41 2.01 -2.54
C ALA A 340 -13.02 0.66 -1.92
N ALA A 341 -12.64 0.62 -0.64
CA ALA A 341 -12.30 -0.62 0.05
C ALA A 341 -13.49 -1.59 0.07
N ARG A 342 -13.28 -2.77 -0.48
CA ARG A 342 -14.27 -3.86 -0.59
C ARG A 342 -13.60 -5.20 -0.89
N ASN A 343 -14.23 -6.27 -0.47
CA ASN A 343 -13.97 -7.60 -0.98
C ASN A 343 -14.79 -7.82 -2.26
N ILE A 344 -14.32 -8.61 -3.19
CA ILE A 344 -14.91 -8.76 -4.54
C ILE A 344 -15.29 -10.22 -4.80
N GLU A 345 -16.52 -10.45 -5.27
CA GLU A 345 -17.04 -11.79 -5.58
C GLU A 345 -16.23 -12.48 -6.70
N GLN A 346 -15.77 -11.71 -7.69
CA GLN A 346 -15.00 -12.21 -8.83
C GLN A 346 -13.52 -12.48 -8.49
N GLY A 347 -13.11 -12.23 -7.24
CA GLY A 347 -11.74 -12.37 -6.75
C GLY A 347 -10.99 -11.05 -6.64
N GLY A 348 -10.01 -11.04 -5.76
CA GLY A 348 -9.28 -9.85 -5.36
C GLY A 348 -10.01 -9.03 -4.30
N SER A 349 -9.27 -8.16 -3.63
CA SER A 349 -9.82 -7.28 -2.60
C SER A 349 -9.04 -5.98 -2.50
N LEU A 350 -9.71 -4.92 -2.07
CA LEU A 350 -9.09 -3.67 -1.68
C LEU A 350 -9.36 -3.41 -0.20
N THR A 351 -8.32 -3.51 0.61
CA THR A 351 -8.36 -3.18 2.04
C THR A 351 -7.75 -1.80 2.25
N ILE A 352 -8.41 -0.92 2.99
CA ILE A 352 -7.86 0.39 3.35
C ILE A 352 -7.94 0.55 4.86
N ILE A 353 -6.77 0.72 5.49
CA ILE A 353 -6.64 1.04 6.92
C ILE A 353 -6.05 2.44 7.00
N ALA A 354 -6.87 3.39 7.45
CA ALA A 354 -6.51 4.80 7.49
C ALA A 354 -6.43 5.32 8.92
N THR A 355 -5.47 6.16 9.22
CA THR A 355 -5.43 6.87 10.50
C THR A 355 -6.30 8.12 10.43
N ALA A 356 -7.10 8.32 11.47
CA ALA A 356 -7.90 9.52 11.69
C ALA A 356 -7.41 10.23 12.95
N LEU A 357 -7.05 11.51 12.81
CA LEU A 357 -6.54 12.31 13.91
C LEU A 357 -7.71 12.93 14.67
N ILE A 358 -7.71 12.78 15.98
CA ILE A 358 -8.68 13.39 16.90
C ILE A 358 -7.95 14.17 17.99
N ASP A 359 -8.67 14.97 18.77
CA ASP A 359 -8.12 15.77 19.89
C ASP A 359 -6.97 16.70 19.48
N THR A 360 -7.00 17.18 18.23
CA THR A 360 -6.01 18.11 17.69
C THR A 360 -6.29 19.57 18.05
N GLY A 361 -7.44 19.86 18.64
CA GLY A 361 -7.95 21.21 18.86
C GLY A 361 -8.55 21.87 17.61
N SER A 362 -8.61 21.15 16.47
CA SER A 362 -9.17 21.64 15.21
C SER A 362 -10.60 21.13 15.00
N ARG A 363 -11.57 22.04 14.90
CA ARG A 363 -12.95 21.67 14.55
C ARG A 363 -13.07 21.06 13.18
N MET A 364 -12.18 21.40 12.25
CA MET A 364 -12.11 20.78 10.92
C MET A 364 -11.85 19.28 11.05
N ASP A 365 -10.90 18.87 11.88
CA ASP A 365 -10.55 17.45 12.07
C ASP A 365 -11.69 16.65 12.69
N GLU A 366 -12.43 17.27 13.61
CA GLU A 366 -13.63 16.66 14.21
C GLU A 366 -14.70 16.38 13.14
N VAL A 367 -14.96 17.35 12.26
CA VAL A 367 -15.90 17.18 11.13
C VAL A 367 -15.41 16.09 10.18
N ILE A 368 -14.14 16.12 9.80
CA ILE A 368 -13.54 15.11 8.93
C ILE A 368 -13.71 13.72 9.57
N PHE A 369 -13.33 13.57 10.84
CA PHE A 369 -13.47 12.29 11.56
C PHE A 369 -14.92 11.76 11.56
N GLU A 370 -15.89 12.58 11.94
CA GLU A 370 -17.31 12.16 11.98
C GLU A 370 -17.83 11.73 10.58
N GLU A 371 -17.38 12.39 9.52
CA GLU A 371 -17.73 12.04 8.14
C GLU A 371 -17.14 10.68 7.68
N PHE A 372 -15.98 10.30 8.19
CA PHE A 372 -15.35 9.01 7.87
C PHE A 372 -15.76 7.87 8.79
N LYS A 373 -16.07 8.16 10.06
CA LYS A 373 -16.57 7.19 11.03
C LYS A 373 -17.79 6.43 10.52
N GLY A 374 -18.74 7.15 9.88
CA GLY A 374 -19.91 6.52 9.26
C GLY A 374 -19.61 5.64 8.05
N THR A 375 -18.43 5.78 7.42
CA THR A 375 -18.02 5.03 6.23
C THR A 375 -17.24 3.77 6.59
N GLY A 376 -16.52 3.76 7.71
CA GLY A 376 -15.73 2.64 8.20
C GLY A 376 -16.59 1.46 8.68
N ASN A 377 -16.00 0.26 8.63
CA ASN A 377 -16.57 -0.97 9.18
C ASN A 377 -15.65 -1.69 10.19
N SER A 378 -14.53 -1.07 10.55
CA SER A 378 -13.64 -1.47 11.64
C SER A 378 -13.00 -0.22 12.25
N GLU A 379 -12.92 -0.17 13.57
CA GLU A 379 -12.32 0.94 14.30
C GLU A 379 -11.34 0.41 15.36
N ILE A 380 -10.10 0.89 15.31
CA ILE A 380 -9.07 0.69 16.33
C ILE A 380 -8.84 2.04 16.98
N ILE A 381 -9.31 2.20 18.21
CA ILE A 381 -9.26 3.47 18.93
C ILE A 381 -8.06 3.47 19.86
N LEU A 382 -7.17 4.46 19.71
CA LEU A 382 -6.06 4.69 20.63
C LEU A 382 -6.49 5.66 21.73
N ASP A 383 -6.05 5.38 22.94
CA ASP A 383 -6.36 6.20 24.13
C ASP A 383 -5.11 6.90 24.67
N ARG A 384 -5.25 8.22 24.90
CA ARG A 384 -4.15 9.03 25.40
C ARG A 384 -3.79 8.70 26.85
N LYS A 385 -4.77 8.35 27.70
CA LYS A 385 -4.50 8.04 29.13
C LYS A 385 -3.67 6.76 29.26
N VAL A 386 -3.90 5.78 28.36
CA VAL A 386 -3.10 4.55 28.27
C VAL A 386 -1.67 4.88 27.84
N ALA A 387 -1.51 5.71 26.81
CA ALA A 387 -0.20 6.14 26.32
C ALA A 387 0.57 6.97 27.35
N ASP A 388 -0.09 7.86 28.11
CA ASP A 388 0.52 8.69 29.16
C ASP A 388 1.07 7.81 30.29
N LYS A 389 0.45 6.65 30.58
CA LYS A 389 0.98 5.62 31.50
C LYS A 389 2.07 4.73 30.88
N ARG A 390 2.48 4.98 29.63
CA ARG A 390 3.47 4.18 28.88
C ARG A 390 3.07 2.71 28.68
N VAL A 391 1.77 2.44 28.63
CA VAL A 391 1.23 1.13 28.25
C VAL A 391 1.05 1.09 26.73
N PHE A 392 1.66 0.10 26.06
CA PHE A 392 1.57 -0.07 24.61
C PHE A 392 1.28 -1.53 24.24
N PRO A 393 0.42 -1.77 23.22
CA PRO A 393 -0.28 -0.77 22.42
C PRO A 393 -1.32 0.02 23.23
N SER A 394 -1.46 1.30 22.94
CA SER A 394 -2.40 2.18 23.66
C SER A 394 -3.85 2.04 23.14
N ILE A 395 -4.28 0.83 22.84
CA ILE A 395 -5.59 0.52 22.24
C ILE A 395 -6.68 0.56 23.34
N ASP A 396 -7.73 1.33 23.10
CA ASP A 396 -8.97 1.21 23.86
C ASP A 396 -9.72 -0.04 23.39
N ILE A 397 -9.57 -1.13 24.13
CA ILE A 397 -10.13 -2.43 23.77
C ILE A 397 -11.66 -2.51 23.99
N LEU A 398 -12.24 -1.57 24.73
CA LEU A 398 -13.68 -1.52 24.97
C LEU A 398 -14.44 -0.85 23.83
N ARG A 399 -13.80 0.14 23.18
CA ARG A 399 -14.39 0.92 22.10
C ARG A 399 -13.97 0.48 20.70
N SER A 400 -12.90 -0.30 20.60
CA SER A 400 -12.43 -0.87 19.33
C SER A 400 -13.24 -2.09 18.92
N GLY A 401 -13.38 -2.30 17.61
CA GLY A 401 -14.09 -3.48 17.11
C GLY A 401 -14.31 -3.46 15.60
N THR A 402 -14.74 -4.60 15.07
CA THR A 402 -15.03 -4.80 13.64
C THR A 402 -16.49 -5.21 13.47
N ARG A 403 -17.17 -4.57 12.51
CA ARG A 403 -18.53 -4.97 12.13
C ARG A 403 -18.50 -6.29 11.37
N LYS A 404 -19.48 -7.18 11.64
CA LYS A 404 -19.55 -8.50 11.01
C LYS A 404 -18.32 -9.38 11.33
N GLU A 405 -17.73 -9.24 12.53
CA GLU A 405 -16.60 -10.04 12.97
C GLU A 405 -16.86 -11.56 12.93
N GLU A 406 -18.13 -11.96 12.99
CA GLU A 406 -18.57 -13.35 12.85
C GLU A 406 -18.22 -13.98 11.49
N LEU A 407 -17.93 -13.18 10.46
CA LEU A 407 -17.44 -13.67 9.16
C LEU A 407 -15.93 -13.92 9.15
N LEU A 408 -15.21 -13.30 10.08
CA LEU A 408 -13.74 -13.34 10.14
C LEU A 408 -13.21 -14.27 11.23
N VAL A 409 -14.01 -14.55 12.26
CA VAL A 409 -13.58 -15.27 13.43
C VAL A 409 -14.39 -16.57 13.57
N LYS A 410 -13.70 -17.68 13.86
CA LYS A 410 -14.35 -18.98 14.11
C LYS A 410 -15.32 -18.87 15.27
N ALA A 411 -16.46 -19.60 15.19
CA ALA A 411 -17.55 -19.48 16.14
C ALA A 411 -17.18 -19.82 17.60
N ASP A 412 -16.24 -20.71 17.82
CA ASP A 412 -15.71 -21.07 19.14
C ASP A 412 -14.86 -19.95 19.74
N VAL A 413 -13.97 -19.37 18.95
CA VAL A 413 -13.14 -18.21 19.33
C VAL A 413 -14.02 -16.99 19.59
N LEU A 414 -15.02 -16.75 18.75
CA LEU A 414 -15.95 -15.64 18.90
C LEU A 414 -16.72 -15.70 20.23
N LYS A 415 -17.19 -16.89 20.64
CA LYS A 415 -17.82 -17.10 21.95
C LYS A 415 -16.88 -16.73 23.10
N LYS A 416 -15.61 -17.15 23.03
CA LYS A 416 -14.59 -16.81 24.03
C LYS A 416 -14.32 -15.30 24.05
N THR A 417 -14.26 -14.66 22.88
CA THR A 417 -14.10 -13.20 22.76
C THR A 417 -15.25 -12.45 23.42
N TYR A 418 -16.49 -12.93 23.29
CA TYR A 418 -17.64 -12.32 23.98
C TYR A 418 -17.57 -12.49 25.51
N VAL A 419 -17.08 -13.63 26.00
CA VAL A 419 -16.83 -13.82 27.44
C VAL A 419 -15.75 -12.85 27.92
N LEU A 420 -14.64 -12.74 27.17
CA LEU A 420 -13.56 -11.80 27.48
C LEU A 420 -14.09 -10.36 27.56
N ARG A 421 -14.87 -9.90 26.58
CA ARG A 421 -15.48 -8.55 26.58
C ARG A 421 -16.37 -8.34 27.83
N ARG A 422 -17.12 -9.33 28.28
CA ARG A 422 -17.92 -9.23 29.52
C ARG A 422 -17.06 -9.05 30.77
N ILE A 423 -15.90 -9.69 30.81
CA ILE A 423 -14.95 -9.55 31.94
C ILE A 423 -14.32 -8.16 31.90
N LEU A 424 -14.00 -7.64 30.73
CA LEU A 424 -13.32 -6.35 30.54
C LEU A 424 -14.25 -5.14 30.70
N ASN A 425 -15.52 -5.25 30.30
CA ASN A 425 -16.50 -4.13 30.29
C ASN A 425 -16.65 -3.37 31.62
N PRO A 426 -16.62 -4.00 32.82
CA PRO A 426 -16.70 -3.26 34.08
C PRO A 426 -15.38 -2.56 34.46
N MET A 427 -14.28 -2.84 33.76
CA MET A 427 -12.98 -2.25 34.02
C MET A 427 -12.86 -0.87 33.33
N GLY A 428 -12.01 0.00 33.86
CA GLY A 428 -11.60 1.22 33.15
C GLY A 428 -10.72 0.89 31.93
N THR A 429 -10.65 1.80 30.94
CA THR A 429 -9.88 1.58 29.69
C THR A 429 -8.44 1.13 29.98
N VAL A 430 -7.77 1.77 30.95
CA VAL A 430 -6.38 1.45 31.27
C VAL A 430 -6.27 0.08 31.93
N ASP A 431 -7.12 -0.20 32.91
CA ASP A 431 -7.07 -1.47 33.65
C ASP A 431 -7.42 -2.67 32.73
N ALA A 432 -8.34 -2.43 31.78
CA ALA A 432 -8.73 -3.43 30.81
C ALA A 432 -7.58 -3.86 29.89
N ILE A 433 -6.84 -2.87 29.33
CA ILE A 433 -5.69 -3.20 28.44
C ILE A 433 -4.53 -3.80 29.23
N GLU A 434 -4.23 -3.30 30.44
CA GLU A 434 -3.20 -3.86 31.30
C GLU A 434 -3.52 -5.32 31.65
N PHE A 435 -4.76 -5.61 32.06
CA PHE A 435 -5.22 -6.97 32.32
C PHE A 435 -5.04 -7.88 31.12
N LEU A 436 -5.48 -7.44 29.92
CA LEU A 436 -5.33 -8.24 28.71
C LEU A 436 -3.85 -8.50 28.40
N LEU A 437 -2.99 -7.49 28.46
CA LEU A 437 -1.55 -7.62 28.18
C LEU A 437 -0.88 -8.59 29.17
N ASP A 438 -1.24 -8.56 30.45
CA ASP A 438 -0.69 -9.47 31.44
C ASP A 438 -1.07 -10.94 31.15
N LYS A 439 -2.29 -11.19 30.69
CA LYS A 439 -2.70 -12.52 30.26
C LYS A 439 -2.00 -12.96 28.95
N LEU A 440 -1.83 -12.05 28.00
CA LEU A 440 -1.12 -12.34 26.75
C LEU A 440 0.37 -12.64 26.98
N ARG A 441 1.02 -12.00 27.96
CA ARG A 441 2.42 -12.30 28.34
C ARG A 441 2.63 -13.72 28.84
N GLN A 442 1.60 -14.34 29.41
CA GLN A 442 1.64 -15.69 29.96
C GLN A 442 1.43 -16.77 28.87
N THR A 443 1.13 -16.40 27.63
CA THR A 443 0.75 -17.29 26.53
C THR A 443 1.62 -17.07 25.31
N LYS A 444 1.89 -18.14 24.55
CA LYS A 444 2.73 -18.09 23.35
C LYS A 444 2.04 -17.46 22.15
N GLY A 445 0.72 -17.58 22.07
CA GLY A 445 -0.09 -17.10 20.96
C GLY A 445 -1.56 -16.92 21.36
N ASN A 446 -2.37 -16.38 20.43
CA ASN A 446 -3.80 -16.16 20.67
C ASN A 446 -4.58 -17.46 20.80
N SER A 447 -4.17 -18.53 20.09
CA SER A 447 -4.77 -19.86 20.29
C SER A 447 -4.57 -20.35 21.73
N ASP A 448 -3.33 -20.30 22.23
CA ASP A 448 -2.95 -20.70 23.59
C ASP A 448 -3.68 -19.83 24.64
N PHE A 449 -3.82 -18.53 24.38
CA PHE A 449 -4.60 -17.63 25.23
C PHE A 449 -6.06 -18.04 25.32
N PHE A 450 -6.72 -18.29 24.18
CA PHE A 450 -8.11 -18.73 24.17
C PHE A 450 -8.32 -20.14 24.79
N ASP A 451 -7.32 -21.02 24.66
CA ASP A 451 -7.39 -22.35 25.28
C ASP A 451 -7.25 -22.26 26.80
N SER A 452 -6.44 -21.35 27.31
CA SER A 452 -6.31 -21.08 28.75
C SER A 452 -7.60 -20.54 29.41
N MET A 453 -8.52 -19.97 28.64
CA MET A 453 -9.81 -19.50 29.15
C MET A 453 -10.79 -20.62 29.48
N ASN A 454 -10.52 -21.87 29.08
CA ASN A 454 -11.32 -23.06 29.41
C ASN A 454 -10.81 -23.78 30.65
N ALA A 455 -9.66 -23.40 31.17
CA ALA A 455 -9.07 -23.95 32.40
C ALA A 455 -9.46 -23.10 33.62
#